data_4a83491c21bb36dbdbcda21fa7e38551
#
_entry.id   4a83491c21bb36dbdbcda21fa7e38551
#
_cell.length_a   1.000
_cell.length_b   1.000
_cell.length_c   1.000
_cell.angle_alpha   90.00
_cell.angle_beta   90.00
_cell.angle_gamma   90.00
#
_symmetry.space_group_name_H-M   'P 1'
#
loop_
_entity.id
_entity.type
_entity.pdbx_description
1 polymer ?
#
loop_
_entity_poly.entity_id
_entity_poly.type
_entity_poly.pdbx_seq_one_letter_code
_entity_poly.pdbx_strand_id
1 'polypeptide(L)'
;MGVSGSRLPRDLLGEYQELTFLSKQEILLAHRRFSELLSKEARDQAFMARVAKSKILTLPELRANPFRHRICRVFSTAEDGGGSMSFEDFLDMLSVFSDSATPEIKSHYAFRIFDFDDDGTLDKKDLENLVNCLTGEGEDSRLNSVEMDQLIQNILEESDIDKDGTINLSEFQHIISRSPDFTSSFKIVL
;
A
#
# COMPACT_ATOMS: atom_id res chain seq x y z
N MET A 1 3.47 -39.59 1.04
CA MET A 1 4.67 -38.86 0.60
C MET A 1 4.45 -37.41 0.93
N GLY A 2 5.15 -36.92 1.96
CA GLY A 2 4.93 -35.58 2.45
C GLY A 2 5.37 -34.53 1.45
N VAL A 3 4.47 -33.68 1.00
CA VAL A 3 4.82 -32.40 0.46
C VAL A 3 5.39 -31.61 1.64
N SER A 4 6.72 -31.60 1.73
CA SER A 4 7.44 -30.74 2.63
C SER A 4 7.32 -29.30 2.09
N GLY A 5 6.10 -28.76 2.12
CA GLY A 5 5.92 -27.34 1.99
C GLY A 5 6.60 -26.70 3.18
N SER A 6 7.48 -25.73 2.97
CA SER A 6 8.17 -24.99 4.01
C SER A 6 7.14 -24.43 4.99
N ARG A 7 6.96 -25.11 6.11
CA ARG A 7 6.07 -24.64 7.16
C ARG A 7 6.72 -23.42 7.83
N LEU A 8 5.95 -22.40 8.04
CA LEU A 8 6.38 -21.26 8.82
C LEU A 8 6.78 -21.74 10.24
N PRO A 9 8.04 -21.53 10.70
CA PRO A 9 8.46 -21.90 12.04
C PRO A 9 7.57 -21.23 13.09
N ARG A 10 7.24 -21.96 14.16
CA ARG A 10 6.36 -21.44 15.22
C ARG A 10 6.90 -20.17 15.87
N ASP A 11 8.21 -20.08 16.03
CA ASP A 11 8.87 -18.93 16.64
C ASP A 11 8.71 -17.67 15.78
N LEU A 12 8.92 -17.79 14.47
CA LEU A 12 8.69 -16.69 13.52
C LEU A 12 7.23 -16.28 13.46
N LEU A 13 6.31 -17.23 13.56
CA LEU A 13 4.88 -16.94 13.57
C LEU A 13 4.51 -16.07 14.79
N GLY A 14 5.08 -16.37 15.95
CA GLY A 14 4.91 -15.58 17.17
C GLY A 14 5.46 -14.17 17.01
N GLU A 15 6.67 -14.03 16.46
CA GLU A 15 7.28 -12.72 16.20
C GLU A 15 6.42 -11.88 15.23
N TYR A 16 5.92 -12.47 14.16
CA TYR A 16 5.08 -11.75 13.20
C TYR A 16 3.74 -11.31 13.79
N GLN A 17 3.17 -12.09 14.73
CA GLN A 17 1.98 -11.66 15.46
C GLN A 17 2.23 -10.44 16.34
N GLU A 18 3.41 -10.36 16.96
CA GLU A 18 3.79 -9.22 17.81
C GLU A 18 4.14 -7.96 17.01
N LEU A 19 4.70 -8.14 15.82
CA LEU A 19 5.19 -7.04 14.97
C LEU A 19 4.14 -6.50 13.98
N THR A 20 3.01 -7.20 13.81
CA THR A 20 1.97 -6.83 12.86
C THR A 20 0.60 -6.77 13.50
N PHE A 21 -0.36 -6.19 12.81
CA PHE A 21 -1.77 -6.21 13.22
C PHE A 21 -2.51 -7.49 12.75
N LEU A 22 -1.76 -8.47 12.24
CA LEU A 22 -2.33 -9.69 11.67
C LEU A 22 -2.50 -10.77 12.73
N SER A 23 -3.60 -11.52 12.65
CA SER A 23 -3.80 -12.73 13.42
C SER A 23 -2.91 -13.87 12.88
N LYS A 24 -2.75 -14.90 13.69
CA LYS A 24 -2.04 -16.12 13.30
C LYS A 24 -2.58 -16.71 11.98
N GLN A 25 -3.89 -16.74 11.84
CA GLN A 25 -4.54 -17.29 10.64
C GLN A 25 -4.26 -16.44 9.41
N GLU A 26 -4.28 -15.10 9.55
CA GLU A 26 -3.97 -14.17 8.47
C GLU A 26 -2.51 -14.29 8.03
N ILE A 27 -1.58 -14.46 8.98
CA ILE A 27 -0.16 -14.68 8.67
C ILE A 27 0.05 -16.00 7.91
N LEU A 28 -0.61 -17.06 8.33
CA LEU A 28 -0.53 -18.36 7.65
C LEU A 28 -1.12 -18.30 6.23
N LEU A 29 -2.23 -17.60 6.07
CA LEU A 29 -2.83 -17.37 4.75
C LEU A 29 -1.89 -16.52 3.86
N ALA A 30 -1.32 -15.46 4.41
CA ALA A 30 -0.34 -14.63 3.71
C ALA A 30 0.88 -15.45 3.24
N HIS A 31 1.40 -16.32 4.11
CA HIS A 31 2.51 -17.21 3.77
C HIS A 31 2.16 -18.15 2.61
N ARG A 32 0.98 -18.73 2.65
CA ARG A 32 0.48 -19.58 1.57
C ARG A 32 0.38 -18.81 0.25
N ARG A 33 -0.25 -17.63 0.28
CA ARG A 33 -0.42 -16.79 -0.92
C ARG A 33 0.93 -16.33 -1.49
N PHE A 34 1.85 -15.94 -0.62
CA PHE A 34 3.21 -15.56 -1.02
C PHE A 34 3.96 -16.73 -1.67
N SER A 35 3.87 -17.91 -1.06
CA SER A 35 4.52 -19.13 -1.59
C SER A 35 3.99 -19.53 -2.98
N GLU A 36 2.69 -19.31 -3.22
CA GLU A 36 2.08 -19.58 -4.54
C GLU A 36 2.64 -18.65 -5.63
N LEU A 37 3.12 -17.48 -5.28
CA LEU A 37 3.75 -16.53 -6.22
C LEU A 37 5.20 -16.86 -6.54
N LEU A 38 5.84 -17.71 -5.74
CA LEU A 38 7.22 -18.14 -5.94
C LEU A 38 7.30 -19.29 -6.95
N SER A 39 8.46 -19.41 -7.63
CA SER A 39 8.76 -20.60 -8.41
C SER A 39 8.86 -21.83 -7.51
N LYS A 40 8.74 -23.02 -8.07
CA LYS A 40 8.82 -24.26 -7.29
C LYS A 40 10.15 -24.38 -6.54
N GLU A 41 11.23 -23.98 -7.18
CA GLU A 41 12.58 -24.02 -6.62
C GLU A 41 12.76 -23.03 -5.46
N ALA A 42 12.11 -21.88 -5.54
CA ALA A 42 12.20 -20.83 -4.51
C ALA A 42 11.30 -21.10 -3.30
N ARG A 43 10.30 -21.97 -3.41
CA ARG A 43 9.36 -22.24 -2.31
C ARG A 43 10.02 -22.84 -1.08
N ASP A 44 11.05 -23.64 -1.26
CA ASP A 44 11.78 -24.23 -0.15
C ASP A 44 12.60 -23.22 0.64
N GLN A 45 12.84 -22.03 0.04
CA GLN A 45 13.57 -20.92 0.63
C GLN A 45 12.69 -19.66 0.73
N ALA A 46 11.39 -19.83 0.97
CA ALA A 46 10.41 -18.75 0.95
C ALA A 46 10.78 -17.57 1.86
N PHE A 47 11.49 -17.81 2.96
CA PHE A 47 11.94 -16.77 3.88
C PHE A 47 13.07 -15.89 3.34
N MET A 48 13.83 -16.41 2.39
CA MET A 48 14.97 -15.71 1.78
C MET A 48 14.62 -15.19 0.38
N ALA A 49 13.53 -15.67 -0.18
CA ALA A 49 13.14 -15.36 -1.55
C ALA A 49 12.39 -14.04 -1.62
N ARG A 50 12.50 -13.37 -2.75
CA ARG A 50 11.73 -12.19 -3.09
C ARG A 50 10.80 -12.48 -4.26
N VAL A 51 9.59 -11.96 -4.20
CA VAL A 51 8.62 -12.05 -5.29
C VAL A 51 8.73 -10.78 -6.13
N ALA A 52 8.90 -10.94 -7.44
CA ALA A 52 8.97 -9.84 -8.37
C ALA A 52 7.65 -9.02 -8.35
N LYS A 53 7.75 -7.70 -8.53
CA LYS A 53 6.62 -6.79 -8.62
C LYS A 53 5.54 -7.28 -9.59
N SER A 54 5.94 -7.79 -10.75
CA SER A 54 5.01 -8.33 -11.76
C SER A 54 4.13 -9.45 -11.22
N LYS A 55 4.67 -10.28 -10.31
CA LYS A 55 3.93 -11.35 -9.65
C LYS A 55 3.01 -10.82 -8.55
N ILE A 56 3.48 -9.87 -7.75
CA ILE A 56 2.67 -9.21 -6.71
C ILE A 56 1.44 -8.55 -7.35
N LEU A 57 1.60 -7.90 -8.48
CA LEU A 57 0.51 -7.24 -9.20
C LEU A 57 -0.53 -8.20 -9.79
N THR A 58 -0.26 -9.50 -9.85
CA THR A 58 -1.24 -10.51 -10.27
C THR A 58 -2.25 -10.86 -9.18
N LEU A 59 -2.00 -10.48 -7.93
CA LEU A 59 -2.94 -10.71 -6.83
C LEU A 59 -4.26 -10.01 -7.12
N PRO A 60 -5.42 -10.71 -7.04
CA PRO A 60 -6.72 -10.11 -7.30
C PRO A 60 -6.98 -8.87 -6.44
N GLU A 61 -6.51 -8.87 -5.21
CA GLU A 61 -6.68 -7.81 -4.22
C GLU A 61 -5.96 -6.52 -4.61
N LEU A 62 -4.84 -6.62 -5.34
CA LEU A 62 -4.07 -5.47 -5.84
C LEU A 62 -4.40 -5.10 -7.28
N ARG A 63 -4.78 -6.07 -8.09
CA ARG A 63 -4.97 -5.93 -9.53
C ARG A 63 -5.95 -4.81 -9.90
N ALA A 64 -7.00 -4.65 -9.12
CA ALA A 64 -8.01 -3.60 -9.31
C ALA A 64 -7.68 -2.29 -8.58
N ASN A 65 -6.63 -2.26 -7.78
CA ASN A 65 -6.27 -1.07 -7.02
C ASN A 65 -5.53 -0.07 -7.92
N PRO A 66 -6.03 1.18 -8.06
CA PRO A 66 -5.38 2.18 -8.92
C PRO A 66 -3.99 2.59 -8.44
N PHE A 67 -3.64 2.36 -7.18
CA PHE A 67 -2.35 2.68 -6.57
C PHE A 67 -1.40 1.48 -6.46
N ARG A 68 -1.71 0.34 -7.10
CA ARG A 68 -0.96 -0.91 -6.98
C ARG A 68 0.55 -0.76 -7.20
N HIS A 69 0.97 0.04 -8.14
CA HIS A 69 2.39 0.28 -8.42
C HIS A 69 3.07 1.06 -7.29
N ARG A 70 2.39 2.07 -6.77
CA ARG A 70 2.88 2.85 -5.62
C ARG A 70 2.93 2.01 -4.35
N ILE A 71 1.94 1.17 -4.13
CA ILE A 71 1.91 0.22 -2.99
C ILE A 71 3.14 -0.67 -3.02
N CYS A 72 3.46 -1.28 -4.15
CA CYS A 72 4.66 -2.10 -4.29
C CYS A 72 5.94 -1.30 -3.99
N ARG A 73 6.04 -0.07 -4.49
CA ARG A 73 7.21 0.78 -4.25
C ARG A 73 7.37 1.17 -2.78
N VAL A 74 6.28 1.53 -2.13
CA VAL A 74 6.30 2.00 -0.72
C VAL A 74 6.69 0.87 0.24
N PHE A 75 6.19 -0.34 0.02
CA PHE A 75 6.44 -1.48 0.90
C PHE A 75 7.68 -2.30 0.56
N SER A 76 8.22 -2.16 -0.65
CA SER A 76 9.43 -2.88 -1.06
C SER A 76 10.67 -2.36 -0.34
N THR A 77 11.47 -3.28 0.18
CA THR A 77 12.81 -2.99 0.73
C THR A 77 13.92 -3.26 -0.29
N ALA A 78 13.57 -3.54 -1.56
CA ALA A 78 14.55 -3.78 -2.60
C ALA A 78 15.36 -2.52 -2.92
N GLU A 79 16.68 -2.64 -2.88
CA GLU A 79 17.60 -1.53 -3.13
C GLU A 79 17.64 -1.09 -4.60
N ASP A 80 17.22 -1.99 -5.51
CA ASP A 80 17.20 -1.71 -6.95
C ASP A 80 16.02 -0.85 -7.41
N GLY A 81 15.09 -0.52 -6.49
CA GLY A 81 13.87 0.22 -6.81
C GLY A 81 12.85 -0.56 -7.66
N GLY A 82 13.08 -1.85 -7.89
CA GLY A 82 12.23 -2.70 -8.74
C GLY A 82 10.88 -3.07 -8.14
N GLY A 83 10.66 -2.82 -6.86
CA GLY A 83 9.39 -3.09 -6.20
C GLY A 83 9.15 -4.56 -5.85
N SER A 84 10.18 -5.42 -5.89
CA SER A 84 10.07 -6.80 -5.40
C SER A 84 9.85 -6.81 -3.89
N MET A 85 9.16 -7.83 -3.39
CA MET A 85 8.86 -7.97 -1.96
C MET A 85 9.46 -9.23 -1.37
N SER A 86 10.07 -9.10 -0.18
CA SER A 86 10.29 -10.22 0.72
C SER A 86 8.97 -10.64 1.38
N PHE A 87 8.97 -11.77 2.08
CA PHE A 87 7.78 -12.16 2.85
C PHE A 87 7.44 -11.12 3.93
N GLU A 88 8.45 -10.54 4.57
CA GLU A 88 8.24 -9.49 5.57
C GLU A 88 7.64 -8.22 4.97
N ASP A 89 8.11 -7.78 3.80
CA ASP A 89 7.51 -6.66 3.06
C ASP A 89 6.04 -6.93 2.76
N PHE A 90 5.72 -8.14 2.35
CA PHE A 90 4.36 -8.58 2.05
C PHE A 90 3.47 -8.57 3.30
N LEU A 91 3.99 -9.03 4.44
CA LEU A 91 3.28 -8.96 5.72
C LEU A 91 3.05 -7.53 6.18
N ASP A 92 4.03 -6.64 6.04
CA ASP A 92 3.89 -5.23 6.40
C ASP A 92 2.80 -4.57 5.58
N MET A 93 2.76 -4.84 4.28
CA MET A 93 1.69 -4.35 3.42
C MET A 93 0.32 -4.82 3.91
N LEU A 94 0.15 -6.11 4.12
CA LEU A 94 -1.12 -6.66 4.59
C LEU A 94 -1.52 -6.16 5.97
N SER A 95 -0.55 -5.96 6.85
CA SER A 95 -0.75 -5.42 8.20
C SER A 95 -1.32 -4.00 8.16
N VAL A 96 -0.74 -3.12 7.35
CA VAL A 96 -1.22 -1.74 7.19
C VAL A 96 -2.63 -1.68 6.62
N PHE A 97 -2.93 -2.55 5.65
CA PHE A 97 -4.25 -2.62 5.03
C PHE A 97 -5.28 -3.47 5.80
N SER A 98 -4.90 -4.03 6.94
CA SER A 98 -5.83 -4.81 7.76
C SER A 98 -6.82 -3.91 8.51
N ASP A 99 -7.98 -4.47 8.86
CA ASP A 99 -8.98 -3.75 9.66
C ASP A 99 -8.47 -3.40 11.07
N SER A 100 -7.47 -4.14 11.56
CA SER A 100 -6.88 -3.95 12.89
C SER A 100 -5.83 -2.85 12.97
N ALA A 101 -5.32 -2.37 11.82
CA ALA A 101 -4.35 -1.27 11.79
C ALA A 101 -4.98 0.04 12.24
N THR A 102 -4.19 0.86 12.94
CA THR A 102 -4.68 2.15 13.47
C THR A 102 -4.88 3.17 12.35
N PRO A 103 -5.80 4.15 12.51
CA PRO A 103 -5.96 5.23 11.54
C PRO A 103 -4.68 6.04 11.29
N GLU A 104 -3.85 6.22 12.32
CA GLU A 104 -2.56 6.92 12.21
C GLU A 104 -1.60 6.20 11.28
N ILE A 105 -1.49 4.88 11.41
CA ILE A 105 -0.62 4.06 10.55
C ILE A 105 -1.14 4.05 9.13
N LYS A 106 -2.43 3.86 8.94
CA LYS A 106 -3.06 3.87 7.62
C LYS A 106 -2.85 5.22 6.90
N SER A 107 -3.06 6.33 7.60
CA SER A 107 -2.86 7.67 7.05
C SER A 107 -1.40 7.94 6.70
N HIS A 108 -0.46 7.49 7.53
CA HIS A 108 0.97 7.62 7.25
C HIS A 108 1.37 6.92 5.95
N TYR A 109 0.93 5.67 5.76
CA TYR A 109 1.24 4.93 4.53
C TYR A 109 0.46 5.44 3.32
N ALA A 110 -0.79 5.87 3.50
CA ALA A 110 -1.55 6.51 2.43
C ALA A 110 -0.84 7.78 1.92
N PHE A 111 -0.34 8.59 2.83
CA PHE A 111 0.46 9.77 2.49
C PHE A 111 1.68 9.41 1.64
N ARG A 112 2.44 8.38 2.02
CA ARG A 112 3.57 7.89 1.25
C ARG A 112 3.18 7.35 -0.13
N ILE A 113 2.04 6.69 -0.23
CA ILE A 113 1.52 6.17 -1.50
C ILE A 113 1.15 7.33 -2.44
N PHE A 114 0.56 8.40 -1.92
CA PHE A 114 0.13 9.57 -2.69
C PHE A 114 1.28 10.55 -3.01
N ASP A 115 2.37 10.47 -2.29
CA ASP A 115 3.60 11.23 -2.54
C ASP A 115 4.38 10.58 -3.70
N PHE A 116 4.01 10.90 -4.92
CA PHE A 116 4.51 10.22 -6.12
C PHE A 116 5.99 10.47 -6.41
N ASP A 117 6.52 11.61 -5.98
CA ASP A 117 7.93 11.96 -6.14
C ASP A 117 8.80 11.71 -4.90
N ASP A 118 8.18 11.19 -3.83
CA ASP A 118 8.84 10.84 -2.56
C ASP A 118 9.59 12.02 -1.91
N ASP A 119 9.08 13.25 -2.06
CA ASP A 119 9.68 14.46 -1.47
C ASP A 119 9.20 14.80 -0.05
N GLY A 120 8.25 14.04 0.48
CA GLY A 120 7.72 14.23 1.83
C GLY A 120 6.56 15.21 1.94
N THR A 121 6.07 15.74 0.82
CA THR A 121 4.90 16.62 0.76
C THR A 121 4.00 16.23 -0.40
N LEU A 122 2.71 16.56 -0.31
CA LEU A 122 1.79 16.42 -1.44
C LEU A 122 1.65 17.79 -2.10
N ASP A 123 2.27 17.95 -3.25
CA ASP A 123 2.18 19.14 -4.08
C ASP A 123 1.03 19.03 -5.10
N LYS A 124 0.86 20.06 -5.91
CA LYS A 124 -0.17 20.09 -6.95
C LYS A 124 -0.07 18.88 -7.90
N LYS A 125 1.13 18.50 -8.28
CA LYS A 125 1.36 17.37 -9.20
C LYS A 125 0.98 16.02 -8.59
N ASP A 126 1.28 15.82 -7.31
CA ASP A 126 0.85 14.63 -6.57
C ASP A 126 -0.67 14.55 -6.50
N LEU A 127 -1.34 15.67 -6.23
CA LEU A 127 -2.80 15.74 -6.20
C LEU A 127 -3.42 15.49 -7.56
N GLU A 128 -2.82 15.99 -8.64
CA GLU A 128 -3.23 15.67 -10.02
C GLU A 128 -3.13 14.18 -10.31
N ASN A 129 -2.00 13.57 -9.97
CA ASN A 129 -1.79 12.13 -10.13
C ASN A 129 -2.79 11.31 -9.31
N LEU A 130 -3.05 11.73 -8.07
CA LEU A 130 -4.04 11.09 -7.19
C LEU A 130 -5.44 11.12 -7.83
N VAL A 131 -5.89 12.27 -8.30
CA VAL A 131 -7.20 12.41 -8.94
C VAL A 131 -7.28 11.58 -10.22
N ASN A 132 -6.23 11.58 -11.06
CA ASN A 132 -6.18 10.78 -12.27
C ASN A 132 -6.24 9.28 -11.98
N CYS A 133 -5.59 8.80 -10.92
CA CYS A 133 -5.71 7.41 -10.49
C CYS A 133 -7.13 7.05 -10.07
N LEU A 134 -7.82 7.95 -9.38
CA LEU A 134 -9.19 7.72 -8.88
C LEU A 134 -10.24 7.80 -9.99
N THR A 135 -10.02 8.63 -11.02
CA THR A 135 -10.98 8.80 -12.15
C THR A 135 -10.77 7.78 -13.27
N GLY A 136 -9.68 7.01 -13.23
CA GLY A 136 -9.38 5.96 -14.20
C GLY A 136 -8.70 6.46 -15.48
N GLU A 137 -8.38 5.51 -16.38
CA GLU A 137 -7.63 5.76 -17.61
C GLU A 137 -8.48 6.17 -18.80
N GLY A 138 -9.82 6.17 -18.69
CA GLY A 138 -10.72 6.56 -19.76
C GLY A 138 -10.69 8.07 -20.03
N GLU A 139 -10.58 8.47 -21.31
CA GLU A 139 -10.62 9.89 -21.68
C GLU A 139 -11.90 10.58 -21.22
N ASP A 140 -13.03 9.88 -21.22
CA ASP A 140 -14.34 10.39 -20.82
C ASP A 140 -14.47 10.60 -19.30
N SER A 141 -13.62 9.96 -18.49
CA SER A 141 -13.63 10.06 -17.03
C SER A 141 -12.61 11.04 -16.46
N ARG A 142 -11.65 11.50 -17.27
CA ARG A 142 -10.64 12.46 -16.83
C ARG A 142 -11.20 13.88 -16.79
N LEU A 143 -10.83 14.60 -15.76
CA LEU A 143 -11.11 16.03 -15.66
C LEU A 143 -10.28 16.81 -16.69
N ASN A 144 -10.86 17.84 -17.29
CA ASN A 144 -10.09 18.78 -18.09
C ASN A 144 -9.20 19.66 -17.18
N SER A 145 -8.29 20.43 -17.77
CA SER A 145 -7.31 21.22 -17.00
C SER A 145 -7.96 22.24 -16.06
N VAL A 146 -9.08 22.86 -16.47
CA VAL A 146 -9.79 23.84 -15.65
C VAL A 146 -10.48 23.18 -14.45
N GLU A 147 -11.15 22.05 -14.69
CA GLU A 147 -11.79 21.26 -13.63
C GLU A 147 -10.77 20.71 -12.64
N MET A 148 -9.63 20.23 -13.14
CA MET A 148 -8.53 19.73 -12.31
C MET A 148 -7.95 20.84 -11.43
N ASP A 149 -7.63 21.99 -12.00
CA ASP A 149 -7.10 23.12 -11.24
C ASP A 149 -8.07 23.61 -10.16
N GLN A 150 -9.36 23.66 -10.48
CA GLN A 150 -10.39 24.05 -9.53
C GLN A 150 -10.50 23.04 -8.38
N LEU A 151 -10.50 21.76 -8.66
CA LEU A 151 -10.57 20.71 -7.64
C LEU A 151 -9.36 20.74 -6.73
N ILE A 152 -8.15 20.86 -7.28
CA ILE A 152 -6.91 20.91 -6.51
C ILE A 152 -6.86 22.17 -5.64
N GLN A 153 -7.27 23.30 -6.17
CA GLN A 153 -7.35 24.54 -5.40
C GLN A 153 -8.31 24.39 -4.21
N ASN A 154 -9.48 23.77 -4.40
CA ASN A 154 -10.42 23.50 -3.33
C ASN A 154 -9.82 22.58 -2.25
N ILE A 155 -9.10 21.53 -2.67
CA ILE A 155 -8.40 20.62 -1.76
C ILE A 155 -7.37 21.37 -0.93
N LEU A 156 -6.53 22.20 -1.55
CA LEU A 156 -5.50 22.98 -0.87
C LEU A 156 -6.11 24.03 0.08
N GLU A 157 -7.18 24.72 -0.30
CA GLU A 157 -7.86 25.69 0.56
C GLU A 157 -8.38 25.07 1.85
N GLU A 158 -8.85 23.84 1.79
CA GLU A 158 -9.36 23.12 2.97
C GLU A 158 -8.26 22.45 3.80
N SER A 159 -7.14 22.09 3.19
CA SER A 159 -6.14 21.16 3.73
C SER A 159 -4.83 21.81 4.08
N ASP A 160 -4.39 22.78 3.29
CA ASP A 160 -3.12 23.51 3.45
C ASP A 160 -3.29 24.61 4.51
N ILE A 161 -3.06 24.24 5.77
CA ILE A 161 -3.31 25.12 6.92
C ILE A 161 -2.27 26.24 6.98
N ASP A 162 -1.01 25.93 6.72
CA ASP A 162 0.09 26.91 6.75
C ASP A 162 0.24 27.71 5.45
N LYS A 163 -0.52 27.35 4.42
CA LYS A 163 -0.59 28.03 3.11
C LYS A 163 0.76 28.08 2.37
N ASP A 164 1.52 27.01 2.46
CA ASP A 164 2.78 26.85 1.74
C ASP A 164 2.61 26.27 0.32
N GLY A 165 1.39 25.92 -0.08
CA GLY A 165 1.06 25.35 -1.39
C GLY A 165 1.20 23.83 -1.44
N THR A 166 1.51 23.18 -0.31
CA THR A 166 1.64 21.73 -0.20
C THR A 166 0.87 21.20 1.01
N ILE A 167 0.64 19.90 1.04
CA ILE A 167 0.06 19.20 2.19
C ILE A 167 1.15 18.37 2.86
N ASN A 168 1.47 18.66 4.11
CA ASN A 168 2.38 17.83 4.90
C ASN A 168 1.63 16.68 5.60
N LEU A 169 2.37 15.77 6.22
CA LEU A 169 1.78 14.60 6.89
C LEU A 169 0.77 15.00 7.98
N SER A 170 1.08 16.01 8.78
CA SER A 170 0.19 16.48 9.86
C SER A 170 -1.13 17.01 9.32
N GLU A 171 -1.09 17.81 8.26
CA GLU A 171 -2.27 18.33 7.57
C GLU A 171 -3.09 17.21 6.95
N PHE A 172 -2.42 16.24 6.31
CA PHE A 172 -3.06 15.06 5.73
C PHE A 172 -3.77 14.22 6.81
N GLN A 173 -3.09 13.93 7.91
CA GLN A 173 -3.68 13.19 9.03
C GLN A 173 -4.87 13.92 9.66
N HIS A 174 -4.81 15.24 9.72
CA HIS A 174 -5.92 16.05 10.19
C HIS A 174 -7.17 15.90 9.31
N ILE A 175 -7.00 15.93 8.00
CA ILE A 175 -8.10 15.70 7.04
C ILE A 175 -8.69 14.31 7.22
N ILE A 176 -7.81 13.29 7.27
CA ILE A 176 -8.22 11.90 7.40
C ILE A 176 -8.98 11.64 8.70
N SER A 177 -8.60 12.30 9.79
CA SER A 177 -9.29 12.18 11.09
C SER A 177 -10.75 12.63 11.03
N ARG A 178 -11.10 13.49 10.07
CA ARG A 178 -12.46 13.96 9.81
C ARG A 178 -13.22 13.14 8.77
N SER A 179 -12.59 12.12 8.21
CA SER A 179 -13.14 11.27 7.15
C SER A 179 -13.23 9.82 7.63
N PRO A 180 -14.25 9.46 8.42
CA PRO A 180 -14.35 8.13 9.02
C PRO A 180 -14.42 7.00 7.96
N ASP A 181 -14.93 7.29 6.77
CA ASP A 181 -15.02 6.33 5.67
C ASP A 181 -13.67 5.97 5.07
N PHE A 182 -12.65 6.81 5.22
CA PHE A 182 -11.32 6.54 4.71
C PHE A 182 -10.73 5.26 5.32
N THR A 183 -10.78 5.13 6.63
CA THR A 183 -10.19 3.99 7.35
C THR A 183 -10.85 2.69 6.95
N SER A 184 -12.16 2.68 6.75
CA SER A 184 -12.91 1.49 6.36
C SER A 184 -12.72 1.09 4.90
N SER A 185 -12.37 2.05 4.03
CA SER A 185 -12.10 1.80 2.60
C SER A 185 -10.62 1.48 2.30
N PHE A 186 -9.70 1.88 3.18
CA PHE A 186 -8.26 1.65 3.02
C PHE A 186 -7.89 0.27 3.56
N LYS A 187 -8.23 -0.78 2.80
CA LYS A 187 -8.01 -2.17 3.20
C LYS A 187 -7.73 -3.09 2.02
N ILE A 188 -6.99 -4.15 2.31
CA ILE A 188 -6.79 -5.30 1.43
C ILE A 188 -7.13 -6.56 2.24
N VAL A 189 -8.04 -7.37 1.73
CA VAL A 189 -8.47 -8.63 2.34
C VAL A 189 -8.07 -9.78 1.43
N LEU A 190 -7.30 -10.72 1.98
CA LEU A 190 -6.92 -11.95 1.27
C LEU A 190 -8.03 -13.00 1.32
#